data_fb889f4aa220a073db2fb6a4d2a15cc8
#
_entry.id   fb889f4aa220a073db2fb6a4d2a15cc8
#
_cell.length_a   1.000
_cell.length_b   1.000
_cell.length_c   1.000
_cell.angle_alpha   90.00
_cell.angle_beta   90.00
_cell.angle_gamma   90.00
#
_symmetry.space_group_name_H-M   'P 1'
#
loop_
_entity.id
_entity.type
_entity.pdbx_description
1 polymer ?
#
loop_
_entity_poly.entity_id
_entity_poly.type
_entity_poly.pdbx_seq_one_letter_code
_entity_poly.pdbx_strand_id
1 'polypeptide(L)'
;AWKLRTLNYNARFVQLADEVNSAMPAYWVGKVQDALNEQARPLRGSEVLVVGVAYKKDSDDVRESPALAIIALLRDKGAVVRYHDPHVPRIDHGEVALRSEPSLAAALGAADCVLIVTDHSSYDWAAVAARSRRVVDTRNALRRGA
;
A
#
# COMPACT_ATOMS: atom_id res chain seq x y z
N ALA A 1 18.53 14.21 37.11
CA ALA A 1 17.09 13.89 37.01
C ALA A 1 16.44 14.47 35.75
N TRP A 2 16.77 15.71 35.40
CA TRP A 2 16.18 16.38 34.24
C TRP A 2 16.57 15.69 32.91
N LYS A 3 17.83 15.36 32.72
CA LYS A 3 18.32 14.65 31.52
C LYS A 3 17.70 13.26 31.38
N LEU A 4 17.52 12.55 32.48
CA LEU A 4 16.89 11.23 32.47
C LEU A 4 15.42 11.31 32.06
N ARG A 5 14.70 12.33 32.53
CA ARG A 5 13.31 12.56 32.13
C ARG A 5 13.20 12.84 30.65
N THR A 6 14.08 13.66 30.07
CA THR A 6 14.08 13.99 28.65
C THR A 6 14.38 12.76 27.81
N LEU A 7 15.36 11.94 28.20
CA LEU A 7 15.70 10.71 27.49
C LEU A 7 14.56 9.69 27.52
N ASN A 8 13.90 9.51 28.68
CA ASN A 8 12.76 8.62 28.80
C ASN A 8 11.57 9.09 27.95
N TYR A 9 11.35 10.38 27.90
CA TYR A 9 10.28 10.97 27.11
C TYR A 9 10.50 10.73 25.61
N ASN A 10 11.73 10.97 25.14
CA ASN A 10 12.09 10.72 23.74
C ASN A 10 11.98 9.23 23.39
N ALA A 11 12.38 8.33 24.27
CA ALA A 11 12.25 6.90 24.07
C ALA A 11 10.78 6.47 23.93
N ARG A 12 9.88 7.05 24.71
CA ARG A 12 8.44 6.79 24.59
C ARG A 12 7.86 7.27 23.27
N PHE A 13 8.29 8.43 22.76
CA PHE A 13 7.87 8.92 21.46
C PHE A 13 8.33 8.00 20.34
N VAL A 14 9.57 7.56 20.36
CA VAL A 14 10.12 6.62 19.37
C VAL A 14 9.34 5.30 19.41
N GLN A 15 9.09 4.76 20.59
CA GLN A 15 8.32 3.54 20.77
C GLN A 15 6.90 3.68 20.22
N LEU A 16 6.23 4.80 20.53
CA LEU A 16 4.88 5.06 20.02
C LEU A 16 4.87 5.17 18.49
N ALA A 17 5.84 5.85 17.91
CA ALA A 17 5.97 5.96 16.46
C ALA A 17 6.15 4.58 15.81
N ASP A 18 6.98 3.72 16.40
CA ASP A 18 7.18 2.34 15.92
C ASP A 18 5.90 1.52 16.01
N GLU A 19 5.14 1.65 17.10
CA GLU A 19 3.86 0.97 17.28
C GLU A 19 2.84 1.41 16.22
N VAL A 20 2.73 2.72 15.96
CA VAL A 20 1.84 3.25 14.93
C VAL A 20 2.24 2.76 13.56
N ASN A 21 3.52 2.83 13.21
CA ASN A 21 4.02 2.37 11.92
C ASN A 21 3.80 0.86 11.72
N SER A 22 3.97 0.07 12.77
CA SER A 22 3.73 -1.38 12.72
C SER A 22 2.25 -1.72 12.58
N ALA A 23 1.35 -0.87 13.06
CA ALA A 23 -0.10 -1.07 12.98
C ALA A 23 -0.68 -0.60 11.63
N MET A 24 0.00 0.27 10.90
CA MET A 24 -0.52 0.85 9.65
C MET A 24 -0.85 -0.17 8.57
N PRO A 25 -0.03 -1.22 8.32
CA PRO A 25 -0.40 -2.23 7.33
C PRO A 25 -1.76 -2.88 7.61
N ALA A 26 -2.03 -3.27 8.86
CA ALA A 26 -3.31 -3.86 9.24
C ALA A 26 -4.46 -2.86 9.07
N TYR A 27 -4.24 -1.60 9.39
CA TYR A 27 -5.22 -0.53 9.20
C TYR A 27 -5.64 -0.42 7.73
N TRP A 28 -4.67 -0.37 6.81
CA TRP A 28 -4.95 -0.23 5.38
C TRP A 28 -5.58 -1.49 4.79
N VAL A 29 -5.17 -2.67 5.24
CA VAL A 29 -5.82 -3.93 4.85
C VAL A 29 -7.28 -3.94 5.32
N GLY A 30 -7.55 -3.44 6.52
CA GLY A 30 -8.91 -3.26 7.02
C GLY A 30 -9.74 -2.34 6.13
N LYS A 31 -9.15 -1.25 5.62
CA LYS A 31 -9.82 -0.35 4.68
C LYS A 31 -10.13 -1.01 3.34
N VAL A 32 -9.24 -1.85 2.84
CA VAL A 32 -9.50 -2.65 1.63
C VAL A 32 -10.66 -3.63 1.88
N GLN A 33 -10.67 -4.30 3.02
CA GLN A 33 -11.76 -5.17 3.44
C GLN A 33 -13.10 -4.44 3.47
N ASP A 34 -13.13 -3.24 4.08
CA ASP A 34 -14.32 -2.42 4.16
C ASP A 34 -14.83 -2.01 2.77
N ALA A 35 -13.93 -1.62 1.88
CA ALA A 35 -14.27 -1.24 0.52
C ALA A 35 -14.89 -2.40 -0.26
N LEU A 36 -14.34 -3.60 -0.13
CA LEU A 36 -14.87 -4.82 -0.75
C LEU A 36 -16.20 -5.22 -0.12
N ASN A 37 -16.35 -5.05 1.18
CA ASN A 37 -17.58 -5.38 1.89
C ASN A 37 -18.79 -4.56 1.40
N GLU A 38 -18.57 -3.32 0.97
CA GLU A 38 -19.62 -2.50 0.36
C GLU A 38 -20.22 -3.15 -0.88
N GLN A 39 -19.48 -4.03 -1.56
CA GLN A 39 -19.93 -4.79 -2.72
C GLN A 39 -20.31 -6.23 -2.38
N ALA A 40 -20.51 -6.53 -1.10
CA ALA A 40 -20.77 -7.88 -0.60
C ALA A 40 -19.68 -8.89 -1.01
N ARG A 41 -18.41 -8.45 -1.02
CA ARG A 41 -17.29 -9.22 -1.51
C ARG A 41 -16.29 -9.49 -0.38
N PRO A 42 -15.91 -10.76 -0.14
CA PRO A 42 -14.90 -11.05 0.86
C PRO A 42 -13.52 -10.68 0.31
N LEU A 43 -12.57 -10.41 1.18
CA LEU A 43 -11.16 -10.21 0.79
C LEU A 43 -10.58 -11.48 0.17
N ARG A 44 -10.92 -12.65 0.71
CA ARG A 44 -10.48 -13.94 0.18
C ARG A 44 -10.96 -14.14 -1.25
N GLY A 45 -10.01 -14.37 -2.16
CA GLY A 45 -10.29 -14.55 -3.58
C GLY A 45 -10.47 -13.26 -4.36
N SER A 46 -10.53 -12.10 -3.72
CA SER A 46 -10.58 -10.81 -4.42
C SER A 46 -9.23 -10.41 -4.97
N GLU A 47 -9.22 -9.77 -6.13
CA GLU A 47 -8.01 -9.22 -6.73
C GLU A 47 -7.74 -7.82 -6.22
N VAL A 48 -6.59 -7.63 -5.60
CA VAL A 48 -6.14 -6.34 -5.07
C VAL A 48 -4.89 -5.91 -5.83
N LEU A 49 -4.95 -4.74 -6.43
CA LEU A 49 -3.80 -4.13 -7.09
C LEU A 49 -3.19 -3.08 -6.16
N VAL A 50 -1.92 -3.27 -5.81
CA VAL A 50 -1.15 -2.28 -5.06
C VAL A 50 -0.44 -1.37 -6.05
N VAL A 51 -0.71 -0.08 -5.98
CA VAL A 51 -0.12 0.94 -6.85
C VAL A 51 0.97 1.67 -6.08
N GLY A 52 2.21 1.50 -6.54
CA GLY A 52 3.40 2.02 -5.87
C GLY A 52 3.82 1.16 -4.68
N VAL A 53 5.04 0.65 -4.73
CA VAL A 53 5.58 -0.22 -3.66
C VAL A 53 6.89 0.30 -3.09
N ALA A 54 7.44 1.39 -3.65
CA ALA A 54 8.66 1.99 -3.14
C ALA A 54 8.44 2.64 -1.77
N TYR A 55 9.52 2.77 -1.01
CA TYR A 55 9.49 3.40 0.30
C TYR A 55 8.99 4.85 0.23
N LYS A 56 9.35 5.57 -0.81
CA LYS A 56 8.92 6.95 -1.02
C LYS A 56 8.73 7.26 -2.49
N LYS A 57 8.06 8.37 -2.76
CA LYS A 57 7.79 8.92 -4.08
C LYS A 57 9.06 9.02 -4.94
N ASP A 58 8.95 8.55 -6.17
CA ASP A 58 10.00 8.63 -7.20
C ASP A 58 11.31 7.91 -6.83
N SER A 59 11.22 6.89 -5.98
CA SER A 59 12.32 6.03 -5.57
C SER A 59 12.09 4.60 -6.07
N ASP A 60 13.16 3.83 -6.17
CA ASP A 60 13.12 2.40 -6.48
C ASP A 60 13.39 1.52 -5.24
N ASP A 61 13.62 2.12 -4.09
CA ASP A 61 13.96 1.41 -2.86
C ASP A 61 12.69 0.88 -2.18
N VAL A 62 12.59 -0.46 -2.08
CA VAL A 62 11.46 -1.12 -1.41
C VAL A 62 11.76 -1.48 0.03
N ARG A 63 13.00 -1.32 0.49
CA ARG A 63 13.37 -1.63 1.87
C ARG A 63 12.58 -0.74 2.81
N GLU A 64 12.05 -1.34 3.87
CA GLU A 64 11.23 -0.66 4.87
C GLU A 64 9.93 -0.06 4.31
N SER A 65 9.57 -0.37 3.05
CA SER A 65 8.30 0.08 2.51
C SER A 65 7.13 -0.62 3.21
N PRO A 66 6.07 0.12 3.58
CA PRO A 66 4.87 -0.50 4.14
C PRO A 66 4.19 -1.44 3.15
N ALA A 67 4.45 -1.28 1.85
CA ALA A 67 3.85 -2.12 0.82
C ALA A 67 4.19 -3.61 1.00
N LEU A 68 5.40 -3.94 1.44
CA LEU A 68 5.80 -5.33 1.64
C LEU A 68 4.95 -6.02 2.71
N ALA A 69 4.77 -5.36 3.85
CA ALA A 69 3.93 -5.88 4.94
C ALA A 69 2.46 -5.94 4.53
N ILE A 70 1.98 -4.94 3.81
CA ILE A 70 0.60 -4.90 3.30
C ILE A 70 0.35 -6.07 2.33
N ILE A 71 1.25 -6.31 1.39
CA ILE A 71 1.14 -7.41 0.43
C ILE A 71 1.11 -8.75 1.16
N ALA A 72 2.04 -8.97 2.10
CA ALA A 72 2.09 -10.19 2.87
C ALA A 72 0.79 -10.42 3.64
N LEU A 73 0.26 -9.40 4.29
CA LEU A 73 -0.96 -9.50 5.07
C LEU A 73 -2.19 -9.75 4.18
N LEU A 74 -2.30 -9.10 3.03
CA LEU A 74 -3.37 -9.34 2.07
C LEU A 74 -3.35 -10.81 1.59
N ARG A 75 -2.16 -11.32 1.28
CA ARG A 75 -2.00 -12.72 0.84
C ARG A 75 -2.37 -13.70 1.94
N ASP A 76 -1.98 -13.44 3.18
CA ASP A 76 -2.35 -14.27 4.32
C ASP A 76 -3.87 -14.35 4.51
N LYS A 77 -4.57 -13.29 4.18
CA LYS A 77 -6.04 -13.25 4.24
C LYS A 77 -6.71 -13.83 2.98
N GLY A 78 -5.93 -14.32 2.04
CA GLY A 78 -6.40 -15.03 0.86
C GLY A 78 -6.69 -14.18 -0.35
N ALA A 79 -6.30 -12.91 -0.37
CA ALA A 79 -6.42 -12.05 -1.55
C ALA A 79 -5.43 -12.46 -2.63
N VAL A 80 -5.81 -12.24 -3.89
CA VAL A 80 -4.91 -12.34 -5.04
C VAL A 80 -4.28 -10.97 -5.23
N VAL A 81 -2.99 -10.85 -4.91
CA VAL A 81 -2.32 -9.55 -4.89
C VAL A 81 -1.42 -9.40 -6.10
N ARG A 82 -1.55 -8.28 -6.77
CA ARG A 82 -0.67 -7.82 -7.84
C ARG A 82 -0.19 -6.42 -7.51
N TYR A 83 0.87 -5.97 -8.14
CA TYR A 83 1.32 -4.59 -7.98
C TYR A 83 1.76 -3.99 -9.31
N HIS A 84 1.76 -2.67 -9.36
CA HIS A 84 2.39 -1.89 -10.43
C HIS A 84 3.25 -0.79 -9.79
N ASP A 85 4.48 -0.68 -10.26
CA ASP A 85 5.38 0.40 -9.87
C ASP A 85 6.38 0.64 -11.01
N PRO A 86 6.42 1.85 -11.60
CA PRO A 86 7.31 2.12 -12.74
C PRO A 86 8.79 2.11 -12.37
N HIS A 87 9.13 2.23 -11.08
CA HIS A 87 10.50 2.25 -10.58
C HIS A 87 10.94 0.90 -10.02
N VAL A 88 10.02 -0.03 -9.79
CA VAL A 88 10.30 -1.31 -9.15
C VAL A 88 9.77 -2.44 -10.05
N PRO A 89 10.59 -2.92 -11.01
CA PRO A 89 10.13 -3.94 -11.95
C PRO A 89 9.86 -5.29 -11.30
N ARG A 90 10.48 -5.54 -10.15
CA ARG A 90 10.30 -6.80 -9.44
C ARG A 90 10.59 -6.63 -7.95
N ILE A 91 9.84 -7.37 -7.14
CA ILE A 91 10.07 -7.52 -5.70
C ILE A 91 10.55 -8.95 -5.48
N ASP A 92 11.68 -9.07 -4.76
CA ASP A 92 12.21 -10.36 -4.33
C ASP A 92 12.70 -10.17 -2.90
N HIS A 93 11.77 -10.17 -1.96
CA HIS A 93 12.03 -9.82 -0.57
C HIS A 93 11.29 -10.77 0.36
N GLY A 94 12.03 -11.72 0.93
CA GLY A 94 11.47 -12.75 1.81
C GLY A 94 10.44 -13.59 1.08
N GLU A 95 9.24 -13.64 1.60
CA GLU A 95 8.14 -14.42 1.03
C GLU A 95 7.44 -13.71 -0.14
N VAL A 96 7.72 -12.43 -0.34
CA VAL A 96 7.10 -11.65 -1.41
C VAL A 96 8.00 -11.71 -2.65
N ALA A 97 7.55 -12.44 -3.66
CA ALA A 97 8.23 -12.53 -4.95
C ALA A 97 7.19 -12.22 -6.04
N LEU A 98 7.23 -11.00 -6.56
CA LEU A 98 6.26 -10.50 -7.53
C LEU A 98 6.97 -9.65 -8.58
N ARG A 99 6.34 -9.55 -9.75
CA ARG A 99 6.74 -8.63 -10.82
C ARG A 99 5.70 -7.54 -10.99
N SER A 100 6.15 -6.34 -11.33
CA SER A 100 5.25 -5.25 -11.65
C SER A 100 4.41 -5.60 -12.88
N GLU A 101 3.12 -5.29 -12.82
CA GLU A 101 2.23 -5.52 -13.96
C GLU A 101 2.67 -4.69 -15.16
N PRO A 102 2.75 -5.27 -16.37
CA PRO A 102 3.24 -4.54 -17.53
C PRO A 102 2.27 -3.46 -18.02
N SER A 103 0.98 -3.62 -17.77
CA SER A 103 -0.04 -2.65 -18.17
C SER A 103 -0.82 -2.21 -16.95
N LEU A 104 -0.62 -0.96 -16.54
CA LEU A 104 -1.38 -0.36 -15.44
C LEU A 104 -2.88 -0.33 -15.78
N ALA A 105 -3.23 0.08 -16.99
CA ALA A 105 -4.62 0.19 -17.41
C ALA A 105 -5.36 -1.16 -17.31
N ALA A 106 -4.74 -2.23 -17.80
CA ALA A 106 -5.32 -3.56 -17.72
C ALA A 106 -5.43 -4.05 -16.28
N ALA A 107 -4.41 -3.81 -15.47
CA ALA A 107 -4.40 -4.20 -14.06
C ALA A 107 -5.47 -3.46 -13.24
N LEU A 108 -5.66 -2.17 -13.48
CA LEU A 108 -6.71 -1.38 -12.83
C LEU A 108 -8.10 -1.93 -13.15
N GLY A 109 -8.34 -2.27 -14.42
CA GLY A 109 -9.63 -2.80 -14.86
C GLY A 109 -9.93 -4.19 -14.30
N ALA A 110 -8.91 -5.00 -14.06
CA ALA A 110 -9.05 -6.35 -13.53
C ALA A 110 -9.20 -6.38 -12.01
N ALA A 111 -8.71 -5.38 -11.30
CA ALA A 111 -8.71 -5.36 -9.84
C ALA A 111 -10.10 -5.11 -9.26
N ASP A 112 -10.43 -5.84 -8.21
CA ASP A 112 -11.64 -5.61 -7.42
C ASP A 112 -11.47 -4.38 -6.51
N CYS A 113 -10.26 -4.17 -6.01
CA CYS A 113 -9.89 -3.00 -5.23
C CYS A 113 -8.46 -2.57 -5.57
N VAL A 114 -8.25 -1.28 -5.68
CA VAL A 114 -6.93 -0.67 -5.92
C VAL A 114 -6.48 0.00 -4.63
N LEU A 115 -5.27 -0.29 -4.19
CA LEU A 115 -4.66 0.31 -3.00
C LEU A 115 -3.45 1.14 -3.42
N ILE A 116 -3.54 2.45 -3.26
CA ILE A 116 -2.44 3.37 -3.56
C ILE A 116 -1.56 3.47 -2.32
N VAL A 117 -0.30 3.04 -2.44
CA VAL A 117 0.66 3.06 -1.34
C VAL A 117 1.75 4.11 -1.56
N THR A 118 2.25 4.24 -2.80
CA THR A 118 3.25 5.25 -3.14
C THR A 118 2.79 6.04 -4.35
N ASP A 119 2.78 7.36 -4.21
CA ASP A 119 2.22 8.28 -5.21
C ASP A 119 3.29 8.84 -6.15
N HIS A 120 3.93 7.97 -6.93
CA HIS A 120 4.93 8.39 -7.92
C HIS A 120 4.41 9.48 -8.85
N SER A 121 5.30 10.41 -9.21
CA SER A 121 4.95 11.57 -10.05
C SER A 121 4.50 11.20 -11.46
N SER A 122 4.95 10.06 -11.96
CA SER A 122 4.63 9.59 -13.32
C SER A 122 3.21 9.05 -13.49
N TYR A 123 2.48 8.80 -12.40
CA TYR A 123 1.12 8.30 -12.49
C TYR A 123 0.14 9.39 -12.91
N ASP A 124 -0.77 9.03 -13.82
CA ASP A 124 -1.94 9.84 -14.15
C ASP A 124 -3.08 9.46 -13.21
N TRP A 125 -3.26 10.24 -12.15
CA TRP A 125 -4.23 9.90 -11.09
C TRP A 125 -5.68 10.01 -11.56
N ALA A 126 -5.98 10.89 -12.52
CA ALA A 126 -7.31 10.95 -13.11
C ALA A 126 -7.65 9.65 -13.84
N ALA A 127 -6.70 9.09 -14.58
CA ALA A 127 -6.88 7.81 -15.25
C ALA A 127 -6.98 6.65 -14.24
N VAL A 128 -6.21 6.68 -13.18
CA VAL A 128 -6.29 5.68 -12.09
C VAL A 128 -7.70 5.68 -11.49
N ALA A 129 -8.22 6.85 -11.15
CA ALA A 129 -9.56 6.97 -10.58
C ALA A 129 -10.64 6.47 -11.56
N ALA A 130 -10.54 6.85 -12.84
CA ALA A 130 -11.54 6.51 -13.84
C ALA A 130 -11.61 5.02 -14.15
N ARG A 131 -10.46 4.32 -14.11
CA ARG A 131 -10.37 2.90 -14.46
C ARG A 131 -10.58 1.95 -13.29
N SER A 132 -10.48 2.43 -12.06
CA SER A 132 -10.59 1.61 -10.85
C SER A 132 -12.04 1.43 -10.42
N ARG A 133 -12.39 0.21 -10.00
CA ARG A 133 -13.72 -0.08 -9.43
C ARG A 133 -13.86 0.49 -8.03
N ARG A 134 -12.83 0.26 -7.20
CA ARG A 134 -12.74 0.75 -5.83
C ARG A 134 -11.30 1.16 -5.56
N VAL A 135 -11.11 2.25 -4.84
CA VAL A 135 -9.79 2.75 -4.50
C VAL A 135 -9.70 3.04 -3.02
N VAL A 136 -8.63 2.56 -2.41
CA VAL A 136 -8.18 2.97 -1.08
C VAL A 136 -6.89 3.77 -1.29
N ASP A 137 -6.91 5.03 -0.94
CA ASP A 137 -5.83 5.99 -1.23
C ASP A 137 -5.14 6.40 0.07
N THR A 138 -3.93 5.86 0.28
CA THR A 138 -3.18 6.14 1.51
C THR A 138 -2.42 7.48 1.45
N ARG A 139 -2.32 8.09 0.27
CA ARG A 139 -1.50 9.30 0.03
C ARG A 139 -2.30 10.53 -0.35
N ASN A 140 -3.61 10.39 -0.45
CA ASN A 140 -4.47 11.47 -0.95
C ASN A 140 -4.07 11.91 -2.38
N ALA A 141 -3.58 10.95 -3.17
CA ALA A 141 -3.06 11.19 -4.52
C ALA A 141 -4.17 11.61 -5.48
N LEU A 142 -5.36 11.03 -5.36
CA LEU A 142 -6.48 11.30 -6.25
C LEU A 142 -6.99 12.74 -6.10
N ARG A 143 -6.98 13.29 -4.90
CA ARG A 143 -7.39 14.68 -4.67
C ARG A 143 -6.39 15.69 -5.23
N ARG A 144 -5.08 15.39 -5.05
CA ARG A 144 -4.01 16.26 -5.53
C ARG A 144 -3.86 16.23 -7.04
N GLY A 145 -4.25 15.13 -7.68
CA GLY A 145 -4.20 14.94 -9.12
C GLY A 145 -5.43 15.39 -9.87
N ALA A 146 -6.44 15.88 -9.16
CA ALA A 146 -7.69 16.31 -9.76
C ALA A 146 -7.59 17.73 -10.34
#